data_14f5e918ac01e806cfe84cbf8438c548
#
_entry.id   14f5e918ac01e806cfe84cbf8438c548
#
_cell.length_a   1.000
_cell.length_b   1.000
_cell.length_c   1.000
_cell.angle_alpha   90.00
_cell.angle_beta   90.00
_cell.angle_gamma   90.00
#
_symmetry.space_group_name_H-M   'P 1'
#
loop_
_entity.id
_entity.type
_entity.pdbx_description
1 polymer ?
#
loop_
_entity_poly.entity_id
_entity_poly.type
_entity_poly.pdbx_seq_one_letter_code
_entity_poly.pdbx_strand_id
1 'polypeptide(L)'
;MDLGSWSGLIINSGCTGEEAFAESDKCFEKRGPGVRLSLYDDTVRQVYELDAQDQARPYFGDSVTVEGTLHDNAIQVSRITKLRSIGLAPGQRAPSFSLRDQFGRHQDLDTLKASNGTVLLFFRSADW
;
A
#
# COMPACT_ATOMS: atom_id res chain seq x y z
N MET A 1 -10.86 -11.93 22.17
CA MET A 1 -10.85 -10.73 21.36
C MET A 1 -9.43 -10.21 21.33
N ASP A 2 -8.80 -10.35 20.21
CA ASP A 2 -7.41 -9.92 20.09
C ASP A 2 -7.34 -8.57 19.42
N LEU A 3 -6.69 -7.62 20.09
CA LEU A 3 -6.38 -6.32 19.51
C LEU A 3 -5.31 -6.56 18.45
N GLY A 4 -5.58 -6.12 17.24
CA GLY A 4 -4.69 -6.34 16.11
C GLY A 4 -4.45 -5.09 15.30
N SER A 5 -3.56 -5.23 14.34
CA SER A 5 -3.22 -4.18 13.40
C SER A 5 -3.12 -4.79 12.01
N TRP A 6 -3.74 -4.15 11.04
CA TRP A 6 -3.76 -4.58 9.65
C TRP A 6 -3.37 -3.41 8.75
N SER A 7 -2.56 -3.69 7.76
CA SER A 7 -2.16 -2.67 6.79
C SER A 7 -2.63 -3.07 5.40
N GLY A 8 -3.11 -2.12 4.64
CA GLY A 8 -3.61 -2.37 3.30
C GLY A 8 -4.26 -1.16 2.66
N LEU A 9 -5.07 -1.40 1.66
CA LEU A 9 -5.77 -0.38 0.88
C LEU A 9 -7.24 -0.31 1.28
N ILE A 10 -7.79 0.89 1.31
CA ILE A 10 -9.24 1.07 1.44
C ILE A 10 -9.85 0.97 0.06
N ILE A 11 -10.71 -0.01 -0.13
CA ILE A 11 -11.37 -0.32 -1.41
C ILE A 11 -12.88 -0.40 -1.24
N ASN A 12 -13.60 -0.47 -2.35
CA ASN A 12 -15.04 -0.72 -2.32
C ASN A 12 -15.34 -2.10 -1.74
N SER A 13 -16.36 -2.18 -0.90
CA SER A 13 -16.84 -3.45 -0.38
C SER A 13 -17.44 -4.30 -1.51
N GLY A 14 -17.41 -5.60 -1.33
CA GLY A 14 -17.92 -6.54 -2.33
C GLY A 14 -16.88 -7.03 -3.31
N CYS A 15 -15.63 -6.55 -3.22
CA CYS A 15 -14.53 -7.09 -3.99
C CYS A 15 -13.92 -8.29 -3.28
N THR A 16 -13.49 -9.28 -4.06
CA THR A 16 -12.70 -10.38 -3.53
C THR A 16 -11.23 -10.00 -3.43
N GLY A 17 -10.45 -10.76 -2.68
CA GLY A 17 -9.01 -10.56 -2.62
C GLY A 17 -8.33 -10.68 -3.98
N GLU A 18 -8.82 -11.57 -4.82
CA GLU A 18 -8.30 -11.75 -6.18
C GLU A 18 -8.61 -10.55 -7.08
N GLU A 19 -9.84 -10.03 -6.99
CA GLU A 19 -10.23 -8.83 -7.75
C GLU A 19 -9.39 -7.60 -7.32
N ALA A 20 -9.16 -7.46 -6.03
CA ALA A 20 -8.32 -6.37 -5.51
C ALA A 20 -6.86 -6.51 -5.93
N PHE A 21 -6.34 -7.73 -5.91
CA PHE A 21 -4.99 -8.01 -6.37
C PHE A 21 -4.81 -7.69 -7.86
N ALA A 22 -5.83 -7.99 -8.66
CA ALA A 22 -5.82 -7.69 -10.09
C ALA A 22 -6.14 -6.23 -10.42
N GLU A 23 -6.27 -5.38 -9.39
CA GLU A 23 -6.59 -3.96 -9.53
C GLU A 23 -7.87 -3.71 -10.33
N SER A 24 -8.89 -4.53 -10.08
CA SER A 24 -10.17 -4.41 -10.76
C SER A 24 -10.79 -3.02 -10.53
N ASP A 25 -11.30 -2.40 -11.59
CA ASP A 25 -11.96 -1.08 -11.52
C ASP A 25 -13.08 -1.08 -10.49
N LYS A 26 -13.77 -2.17 -10.32
CA LYS A 26 -14.84 -2.35 -9.33
C LYS A 26 -14.38 -2.00 -7.90
N CYS A 27 -13.13 -2.33 -7.57
CA CYS A 27 -12.58 -2.10 -6.23
C CYS A 27 -12.17 -0.65 -5.99
N PHE A 28 -11.75 0.04 -7.03
CA PHE A 28 -11.16 1.38 -6.95
C PHE A 28 -12.04 2.47 -7.56
N GLU A 29 -13.19 2.11 -8.09
CA GLU A 29 -14.11 3.07 -8.67
C GLU A 29 -14.73 3.93 -7.57
N LYS A 30 -14.61 5.24 -7.70
CA LYS A 30 -15.18 6.18 -6.75
C LYS A 30 -16.69 6.22 -6.92
N ARG A 31 -17.37 5.59 -5.99
CA ARG A 31 -18.84 5.55 -5.96
C ARG A 31 -19.38 6.62 -5.01
N GLY A 32 -20.67 6.90 -5.14
CA GLY A 32 -21.30 7.94 -4.35
C GLY A 32 -21.36 7.64 -2.83
N PRO A 33 -21.83 8.61 -2.04
CA PRO A 33 -22.00 8.42 -0.59
C PRO A 33 -22.95 7.25 -0.31
N GLY A 34 -22.67 6.51 0.75
CA GLY A 34 -23.46 5.33 1.13
C GLY A 34 -22.85 4.00 0.65
N VAL A 35 -21.88 4.03 -0.21
CA VAL A 35 -21.15 2.82 -0.60
C VAL A 35 -20.25 2.38 0.55
N ARG A 36 -20.30 1.11 0.89
CA ARG A 36 -19.46 0.56 1.95
C ARG A 36 -18.04 0.35 1.47
N LEU A 37 -17.11 0.48 2.39
CA LEU A 37 -15.68 0.34 2.15
C LEU A 37 -15.13 -0.84 2.95
N SER A 38 -14.07 -1.43 2.44
CA SER A 38 -13.36 -2.55 3.06
C SER A 38 -11.87 -2.29 3.05
N LEU A 39 -11.13 -3.03 3.89
CA LEU A 39 -9.68 -3.02 3.89
C LEU A 39 -9.18 -4.24 3.12
N TYR A 40 -8.33 -4.01 2.15
CA TYR A 40 -7.64 -5.07 1.43
C TYR A 40 -6.21 -5.19 1.94
N ASP A 41 -5.90 -6.32 2.58
CA ASP A 41 -4.54 -6.65 3.03
C ASP A 41 -3.87 -7.46 1.93
N ASP A 42 -2.96 -6.84 1.21
CA ASP A 42 -2.27 -7.44 0.07
C ASP A 42 -1.24 -8.51 0.49
N THR A 43 -0.81 -8.50 1.73
CA THR A 43 0.13 -9.49 2.25
C THR A 43 -0.47 -10.89 2.25
N VAL A 44 -1.74 -10.98 2.63
CA VAL A 44 -2.47 -12.25 2.72
C VAL A 44 -3.61 -12.34 1.70
N ARG A 45 -3.78 -11.32 0.86
CA ARG A 45 -4.84 -11.21 -0.15
C ARG A 45 -6.24 -11.40 0.43
N GLN A 46 -6.45 -10.79 1.60
CA GLN A 46 -7.71 -10.89 2.33
C GLN A 46 -8.41 -9.54 2.40
N VAL A 47 -9.72 -9.56 2.21
CA VAL A 47 -10.57 -8.37 2.33
C VAL A 47 -11.32 -8.43 3.65
N TYR A 48 -11.24 -7.38 4.44
CA TYR A 48 -11.92 -7.26 5.72
C TYR A 48 -12.97 -6.17 5.66
N GLU A 49 -14.13 -6.42 6.22
CA GLU A 49 -15.14 -5.39 6.40
C GLU A 49 -14.75 -4.46 7.56
N LEU A 50 -15.15 -3.20 7.44
CA LEU A 50 -14.88 -2.18 8.46
C LEU A 50 -16.20 -1.67 9.04
N ASP A 51 -16.27 -1.55 10.36
CA ASP A 51 -17.46 -0.99 11.01
C ASP A 51 -17.48 0.54 10.95
N ALA A 52 -16.29 1.17 10.95
CA ALA A 52 -16.17 2.64 10.97
C ALA A 52 -16.09 3.21 9.55
N GLN A 53 -17.19 3.16 8.83
CA GLN A 53 -17.26 3.62 7.43
C GLN A 53 -16.90 5.10 7.27
N ASP A 54 -17.35 5.95 8.20
CA ASP A 54 -17.06 7.39 8.14
C ASP A 54 -15.58 7.69 8.33
N GLN A 55 -14.88 6.91 9.15
CA GLN A 55 -13.44 7.05 9.34
C GLN A 55 -12.65 6.56 8.13
N ALA A 56 -13.15 5.53 7.44
CA ALA A 56 -12.48 4.96 6.28
C ALA A 56 -12.66 5.79 5.00
N ARG A 57 -13.77 6.49 4.88
CA ARG A 57 -14.16 7.19 3.65
C ARG A 57 -13.12 8.20 3.14
N PRO A 58 -12.48 9.02 3.99
CA PRO A 58 -11.43 9.95 3.52
C PRO A 58 -10.18 9.24 2.99
N TYR A 59 -10.01 7.97 3.32
CA TYR A 59 -8.82 7.20 2.94
C TYR A 59 -9.06 6.28 1.74
N PHE A 60 -10.18 6.42 1.05
CA PHE A 60 -10.49 5.59 -0.11
C PHE A 60 -9.35 5.63 -1.14
N GLY A 61 -8.85 4.45 -1.51
CA GLY A 61 -7.74 4.31 -2.43
C GLY A 61 -6.35 4.50 -1.82
N ASP A 62 -6.29 4.89 -0.54
CA ASP A 62 -5.03 5.10 0.16
C ASP A 62 -4.58 3.85 0.92
N SER A 63 -3.28 3.74 1.11
CA SER A 63 -2.70 2.74 2.00
C SER A 63 -2.79 3.23 3.44
N VAL A 64 -3.32 2.38 4.31
CA VAL A 64 -3.56 2.72 5.71
C VAL A 64 -3.15 1.58 6.63
N THR A 65 -2.99 1.92 7.91
CA THR A 65 -2.94 0.94 8.99
C THR A 65 -4.22 1.07 9.81
N VAL A 66 -4.93 -0.03 9.99
CA VAL A 66 -6.16 -0.10 10.79
C VAL A 66 -5.84 -0.85 12.06
N GLU A 67 -6.14 -0.24 13.20
CA GLU A 67 -6.03 -0.87 14.51
C GLU A 67 -7.42 -1.17 15.04
N GLY A 68 -7.59 -2.31 15.67
CA GLY A 68 -8.89 -2.67 16.23
C GLY A 68 -8.97 -4.13 16.61
N THR A 69 -10.18 -4.64 16.60
CA THR A 69 -10.48 -6.03 16.98
C THR A 69 -11.16 -6.73 15.81
N LEU A 70 -10.71 -7.94 15.49
CA LEU A 70 -11.28 -8.74 14.42
C LEU A 70 -12.40 -9.63 14.97
N HIS A 71 -13.56 -9.56 14.34
CA HIS A 71 -14.71 -10.44 14.57
C HIS A 71 -15.09 -11.09 13.25
N ASP A 72 -14.87 -12.38 13.12
CA ASP A 72 -15.03 -13.10 11.85
C ASP A 72 -14.21 -12.44 10.74
N ASN A 73 -14.82 -11.78 9.79
CA ASN A 73 -14.14 -11.08 8.69
C ASN A 73 -14.33 -9.56 8.78
N ALA A 74 -14.75 -9.06 9.93
CA ALA A 74 -15.01 -7.64 10.14
C ALA A 74 -14.11 -7.09 11.24
N ILE A 75 -13.52 -5.93 10.99
CA ILE A 75 -12.68 -5.24 11.95
C ILE A 75 -13.50 -4.18 12.66
N GLN A 76 -13.56 -4.27 13.98
CA GLN A 76 -14.07 -3.20 14.82
C GLN A 76 -12.95 -2.18 14.98
N VAL A 77 -13.05 -1.09 14.23
CA VAL A 77 -11.96 -0.12 14.08
C VAL A 77 -11.84 0.76 15.32
N SER A 78 -10.63 0.82 15.89
CA SER A 78 -10.28 1.78 16.92
C SER A 78 -9.61 3.01 16.30
N ARG A 79 -8.78 2.80 15.29
CA ARG A 79 -7.98 3.87 14.70
C ARG A 79 -7.58 3.51 13.28
N ILE A 80 -7.62 4.51 12.39
CA ILE A 80 -7.07 4.42 11.04
C ILE A 80 -5.98 5.47 10.89
N THR A 81 -4.82 5.07 10.42
CA THR A 81 -3.69 5.96 10.18
C THR A 81 -3.23 5.78 8.74
N LYS A 82 -3.11 6.89 8.01
CA LYS A 82 -2.56 6.84 6.66
C LYS A 82 -1.09 6.43 6.72
N LEU A 83 -0.72 5.43 5.95
CA LEU A 83 0.68 5.05 5.80
C LEU A 83 1.39 6.17 5.05
N ARG A 84 2.51 6.61 5.59
CA ARG A 84 3.36 7.56 4.89
C ARG A 84 3.93 6.85 3.68
N SER A 85 3.98 7.56 2.56
CA SER A 85 4.65 7.03 1.38
C SER A 85 6.08 6.65 1.75
N ILE A 86 6.44 5.41 1.43
CA ILE A 86 7.81 4.96 1.62
C ILE A 86 8.63 5.58 0.50
N GLY A 87 9.54 6.47 0.87
CA GLY A 87 10.39 7.13 -0.11
C GLY A 87 10.38 8.64 0.03
N LEU A 88 11.17 9.27 -0.80
CA LEU A 88 11.37 10.70 -0.77
C LEU A 88 10.31 11.44 -1.59
N ALA A 89 9.96 12.64 -1.14
CA ALA A 89 9.14 13.53 -1.95
C ALA A 89 9.96 14.11 -3.10
N PRO A 90 9.30 14.55 -4.19
CA PRO A 90 10.00 15.25 -5.26
C PRO A 90 10.77 16.45 -4.73
N GLY A 91 11.99 16.65 -5.21
CA GLY A 91 12.88 17.73 -4.78
C GLY A 91 13.76 17.38 -3.58
N GLN A 92 13.53 16.27 -2.91
CA GLN A 92 14.39 15.82 -1.83
C GLN A 92 15.61 15.08 -2.38
N ARG A 93 16.73 15.22 -1.67
CA ARG A 93 17.98 14.58 -2.08
C ARG A 93 17.92 13.08 -1.77
N ALA A 94 18.26 12.26 -2.76
CA ALA A 94 18.34 10.82 -2.58
C ALA A 94 19.46 10.44 -1.60
N PRO A 95 19.23 9.46 -0.70
CA PRO A 95 20.29 8.96 0.16
C PRO A 95 21.40 8.29 -0.66
N SER A 96 22.61 8.37 -0.18
CA SER A 96 23.74 7.72 -0.83
C SER A 96 23.66 6.21 -0.65
N PHE A 97 24.12 5.49 -1.64
CA PHE A 97 24.23 4.04 -1.59
C PHE A 97 25.49 3.59 -2.32
N SER A 98 25.95 2.40 -2.01
CA SER A 98 27.05 1.76 -2.72
C SER A 98 26.73 0.28 -2.85
N LEU A 99 26.56 -0.19 -4.08
CA LEU A 99 26.23 -1.57 -4.38
C LEU A 99 27.18 -2.11 -5.44
N ARG A 100 27.38 -3.42 -5.46
CA ARG A 100 28.18 -4.07 -6.49
C ARG A 100 27.32 -4.45 -7.67
N ASP A 101 27.84 -4.22 -8.88
CA ASP A 101 27.20 -4.66 -10.11
C ASP A 101 27.52 -6.14 -10.40
N GLN A 102 27.03 -6.65 -11.53
CA GLN A 102 27.25 -8.03 -11.93
C GLN A 102 28.71 -8.36 -12.25
N PHE A 103 29.55 -7.33 -12.41
CA PHE A 103 30.99 -7.47 -12.65
C PHE A 103 31.81 -7.26 -11.39
N GLY A 104 31.17 -7.12 -10.22
CA GLY A 104 31.83 -6.88 -8.94
C GLY A 104 32.29 -5.45 -8.71
N ARG A 105 31.94 -4.53 -9.60
CA ARG A 105 32.30 -3.11 -9.46
C ARG A 105 31.33 -2.38 -8.58
N HIS A 106 31.84 -1.47 -7.75
CA HIS A 106 30.98 -0.62 -6.93
C HIS A 106 30.28 0.42 -7.78
N GLN A 107 28.96 0.53 -7.59
CA GLN A 107 28.15 1.56 -8.22
C GLN A 107 27.47 2.39 -7.14
N ASP A 108 27.42 3.69 -7.35
CA ASP A 108 26.72 4.63 -6.51
C ASP A 108 25.88 5.56 -7.40
N LEU A 109 25.18 6.51 -6.78
CA LEU A 109 24.32 7.42 -7.54
C LEU A 109 25.13 8.25 -8.54
N ASP A 110 26.32 8.69 -8.16
CA ASP A 110 27.17 9.52 -9.03
C ASP A 110 27.67 8.76 -10.26
N THR A 111 27.99 7.46 -10.11
CA THR A 111 28.42 6.62 -11.23
C THR A 111 27.29 6.27 -12.18
N LEU A 112 26.05 6.24 -11.69
CA LEU A 112 24.88 5.84 -12.46
C LEU A 112 24.11 7.02 -13.10
N LYS A 113 24.41 8.24 -12.69
CA LYS A 113 23.75 9.43 -13.22
C LYS A 113 23.96 9.59 -14.71
N ALA A 114 22.88 9.90 -15.43
CA ALA A 114 22.93 10.26 -16.84
C ALA A 114 22.62 11.75 -17.01
N SER A 115 23.06 12.33 -18.14
CA SER A 115 22.90 13.76 -18.41
C SER A 115 21.44 14.19 -18.56
N ASN A 116 20.54 13.30 -18.99
CA ASN A 116 19.12 13.59 -19.22
C ASN A 116 18.21 13.04 -18.13
N GLY A 117 18.77 12.70 -16.97
CA GLY A 117 18.03 12.13 -15.87
C GLY A 117 18.27 10.63 -15.70
N THR A 118 17.88 10.12 -14.56
CA THR A 118 18.11 8.73 -14.19
C THR A 118 16.87 8.21 -13.46
N VAL A 119 16.42 7.01 -13.85
CA VAL A 119 15.36 6.28 -13.15
C VAL A 119 16.04 5.12 -12.42
N LEU A 120 15.81 5.03 -11.10
CA LEU A 120 16.31 3.94 -10.27
C LEU A 120 15.16 3.03 -9.88
N LEU A 121 15.34 1.74 -10.08
CA LEU A 121 14.41 0.73 -9.64
C LEU A 121 15.09 -0.20 -8.65
N PHE A 122 14.54 -0.29 -7.44
CA PHE A 122 15.00 -1.23 -6.44
C PHE A 122 13.99 -2.36 -6.33
N PHE A 123 14.47 -3.59 -6.47
CA PHE A 123 13.60 -4.74 -6.37
C PHE A 123 14.29 -5.84 -5.56
N ARG A 124 13.48 -6.63 -4.90
CA ARG A 124 13.97 -7.72 -4.06
C ARG A 124 14.20 -9.00 -4.87
N SER A 125 13.30 -9.25 -5.80
CA SER A 125 13.35 -10.44 -6.66
C SER A 125 12.59 -10.15 -7.95
N ALA A 126 13.10 -10.69 -9.05
CA ALA A 126 12.45 -10.63 -10.36
C ALA A 126 11.74 -11.92 -10.70
N ASP A 127 11.55 -12.79 -9.73
CA ASP A 127 10.90 -14.08 -9.89
C ASP A 127 9.40 -13.94 -9.60
N TRP A 128 8.63 -13.74 -10.66
CA TRP A 128 7.17 -13.62 -10.59
C TRP A 128 6.52 -14.29 -11.81
#